data_8389c5380b2efce98029ade28fddddbf
#
_entry.id   8389c5380b2efce98029ade28fddddbf
#
_cell.length_a   1.000
_cell.length_b   1.000
_cell.length_c   1.000
_cell.angle_alpha   90.00
_cell.angle_beta   90.00
_cell.angle_gamma   90.00
#
_symmetry.space_group_name_H-M   'P 1'
#
loop_
_entity.id
_entity.type
_entity.pdbx_description
1 polymer ?
#
loop_
_entity_poly.entity_id
_entity_poly.type
_entity_poly.pdbx_seq_one_letter_code
_entity_poly.pdbx_strand_id
1 'polypeptide(L)'
;PMEFTSARWVSDTHIVGNEWRVVRKSVRGPEEDVRSYKIYSYNLKSNKFSEAGGSFSIEGLLPKEPNQILISTGNAVGDGLGVDPFAAFRPKSYYRFNLQNGRKSLVLKGNDKHPQARFDIDGNPRYTSGILADSKELVNYYRKPGDNSWTEFGVRYDADDHANLYRILSGIHGYVGSKADDPNIGYIIDNR
;
A
#
# COMPACT_ATOMS: atom_id res chain seq x y z
N PRO A 1 -18.70 17.54 -9.06
CA PRO A 1 -17.55 17.61 -9.94
C PRO A 1 -16.57 16.47 -9.62
N MET A 2 -15.88 16.00 -10.61
CA MET A 2 -14.77 15.05 -10.50
C MET A 2 -13.48 15.86 -10.54
N GLU A 3 -12.55 15.57 -9.63
CA GLU A 3 -11.24 16.24 -9.58
C GLU A 3 -10.12 15.22 -9.62
N PHE A 4 -9.15 15.47 -10.47
CA PHE A 4 -7.91 14.71 -10.53
C PHE A 4 -6.91 15.29 -9.54
N THR A 5 -6.43 14.46 -8.62
CA THR A 5 -5.51 14.89 -7.56
C THR A 5 -4.05 14.57 -7.85
N SER A 6 -3.81 13.60 -8.72
CA SER A 6 -2.47 13.23 -9.13
C SER A 6 -2.48 12.56 -10.50
N ALA A 7 -1.37 12.69 -11.21
CA ALA A 7 -1.11 11.95 -12.43
C ALA A 7 0.39 11.65 -12.53
N ARG A 8 0.74 10.43 -12.95
CA ARG A 8 2.12 10.03 -13.22
C ARG A 8 2.21 9.10 -14.42
N TRP A 9 3.30 9.18 -15.12
CA TRP A 9 3.62 8.25 -16.18
C TRP A 9 3.98 6.89 -15.61
N VAL A 10 3.44 5.84 -16.24
CA VAL A 10 3.78 4.44 -15.93
C VAL A 10 4.61 3.84 -17.06
N SER A 11 4.30 4.23 -18.28
CA SER A 11 4.99 3.81 -19.50
C SER A 11 4.83 4.88 -20.58
N ASP A 12 5.41 4.67 -21.76
CA ASP A 12 5.26 5.56 -22.93
C ASP A 12 3.81 5.76 -23.38
N THR A 13 2.89 4.95 -22.88
CA THR A 13 1.50 4.95 -23.33
C THR A 13 0.46 5.11 -22.24
N HIS A 14 0.84 4.97 -20.98
CA HIS A 14 -0.12 5.01 -19.88
C HIS A 14 0.24 6.08 -18.84
N ILE A 15 -0.78 6.84 -18.49
CA ILE A 15 -0.79 7.70 -17.30
C ILE A 15 -1.73 7.07 -16.27
N VAL A 16 -1.33 7.08 -14.99
CA VAL A 16 -2.15 6.64 -13.88
C VAL A 16 -2.22 7.73 -12.82
N GLY A 17 -3.32 7.79 -12.11
CA GLY A 17 -3.47 8.76 -11.03
C GLY A 17 -4.70 8.52 -10.18
N ASN A 18 -4.95 9.47 -9.31
CA ASN A 18 -6.10 9.45 -8.41
C ASN A 18 -7.09 10.54 -8.82
N GLU A 19 -8.35 10.19 -8.70
CA GLU A 19 -9.47 11.11 -8.78
C GLU A 19 -10.32 11.01 -7.52
N TRP A 20 -11.06 12.04 -7.21
CA TRP A 20 -12.14 11.97 -6.24
C TRP A 20 -13.39 12.67 -6.78
N ARG A 21 -14.53 12.23 -6.25
CA ARG A 21 -15.82 12.89 -6.50
C ARG A 21 -16.65 12.93 -5.22
N VAL A 22 -17.45 13.97 -5.08
CA VAL A 22 -18.43 14.03 -4.01
C VAL A 22 -19.56 13.06 -4.34
N VAL A 23 -19.76 12.07 -3.48
CA VAL A 23 -20.83 11.08 -3.61
C VAL A 23 -22.05 11.39 -2.76
N ARG A 24 -21.87 12.14 -1.68
CA ARG A 24 -22.92 12.66 -0.84
C ARG A 24 -22.53 14.01 -0.27
N LYS A 25 -23.39 15.01 -0.46
CA LYS A 25 -23.23 16.30 0.21
C LYS A 25 -23.68 16.19 1.66
N SER A 26 -23.04 16.95 2.54
CA SER A 26 -23.50 17.12 3.90
C SER A 26 -24.90 17.73 3.89
N VAL A 27 -25.81 17.15 4.68
CA VAL A 27 -27.22 17.59 4.73
C VAL A 27 -27.49 18.41 5.99
N ARG A 28 -26.65 18.33 7.01
CA ARG A 28 -26.80 19.07 8.28
C ARG A 28 -25.45 19.44 8.88
N GLY A 29 -25.26 20.72 9.17
CA GLY A 29 -24.10 21.23 9.90
C GLY A 29 -22.79 21.34 9.09
N PRO A 30 -21.66 21.59 9.75
CA PRO A 30 -20.35 21.75 9.13
C PRO A 30 -19.69 20.41 8.72
N GLU A 31 -20.46 19.36 8.54
CA GLU A 31 -19.94 18.07 8.10
C GLU A 31 -19.39 18.18 6.68
N GLU A 32 -18.25 17.56 6.45
CA GLU A 32 -17.64 17.52 5.13
C GLU A 32 -18.41 16.61 4.17
N ASP A 33 -18.40 16.98 2.89
CA ASP A 33 -18.95 16.14 1.83
C ASP A 33 -18.26 14.78 1.79
N VAL A 34 -19.04 13.71 1.65
CA VAL A 34 -18.48 12.35 1.50
C VAL A 34 -17.85 12.24 0.12
N ARG A 35 -16.56 11.93 0.10
CA ARG A 35 -15.76 11.77 -1.12
C ARG A 35 -15.48 10.31 -1.41
N SER A 36 -15.59 9.92 -2.66
CA SER A 36 -15.14 8.64 -3.18
C SER A 36 -13.86 8.83 -3.97
N TYR A 37 -12.84 8.07 -3.61
CA TYR A 37 -11.54 8.09 -4.29
C TYR A 37 -11.43 6.89 -5.22
N LYS A 38 -10.84 7.11 -6.39
CA LYS A 38 -10.59 6.07 -7.38
C LYS A 38 -9.21 6.22 -8.00
N ILE A 39 -8.66 5.11 -8.44
CA ILE A 39 -7.50 5.11 -9.32
C ILE A 39 -8.00 5.01 -10.75
N TYR A 40 -7.47 5.85 -11.61
CA TYR A 40 -7.70 5.80 -13.04
C TYR A 40 -6.42 5.49 -13.81
N SER A 41 -6.58 4.92 -14.99
CA SER A 41 -5.53 4.78 -15.99
C SER A 41 -6.05 5.31 -17.32
N TYR A 42 -5.20 6.05 -18.05
CA TYR A 42 -5.49 6.53 -19.38
C TYR A 42 -4.41 6.06 -20.36
N ASN A 43 -4.86 5.43 -21.45
CA ASN A 43 -3.98 4.99 -22.52
C ASN A 43 -4.00 6.02 -23.65
N LEU A 44 -2.86 6.67 -23.89
CA LEU A 44 -2.74 7.76 -24.88
C LEU A 44 -2.88 7.28 -26.33
N LYS A 45 -2.47 6.03 -26.64
CA LYS A 45 -2.57 5.52 -28.02
C LYS A 45 -3.99 5.15 -28.40
N SER A 46 -4.73 4.53 -27.46
CA SER A 46 -6.10 4.06 -27.75
C SER A 46 -7.17 5.02 -27.29
N ASN A 47 -6.82 6.13 -26.62
CA ASN A 47 -7.74 7.05 -25.94
C ASN A 47 -8.72 6.35 -25.00
N LYS A 48 -8.27 5.25 -24.37
CA LYS A 48 -9.10 4.48 -23.45
C LYS A 48 -8.80 4.83 -22.01
N PHE A 49 -9.86 4.89 -21.25
CA PHE A 49 -9.85 5.14 -19.82
C PHE A 49 -10.25 3.86 -19.07
N SER A 50 -9.57 3.55 -17.98
CA SER A 50 -9.88 2.42 -17.09
C SER A 50 -9.86 2.89 -15.65
N GLU A 51 -10.76 2.37 -14.83
CA GLU A 51 -10.85 2.72 -13.41
C GLU A 51 -10.71 1.47 -12.53
N ALA A 52 -10.02 1.63 -11.41
CA ALA A 52 -10.14 0.69 -10.28
C ALA A 52 -11.29 1.17 -9.39
N GLY A 53 -12.45 0.53 -9.52
CA GLY A 53 -13.58 0.82 -8.64
C GLY A 53 -13.27 0.42 -7.19
N GLY A 54 -13.61 1.29 -6.23
CA GLY A 54 -13.33 1.15 -4.80
C GLY A 54 -12.22 2.08 -4.33
N SER A 55 -12.03 2.15 -3.01
CA SER A 55 -10.98 2.96 -2.40
C SER A 55 -9.65 2.20 -2.43
N PHE A 56 -8.75 2.61 -3.30
CA PHE A 56 -7.42 2.02 -3.47
C PHE A 56 -6.33 3.08 -3.38
N SER A 57 -5.13 2.65 -2.96
CA SER A 57 -3.90 3.42 -3.01
C SER A 57 -2.93 2.79 -4.00
N ILE A 58 -2.15 3.62 -4.70
CA ILE A 58 -1.06 3.14 -5.56
C ILE A 58 0.14 2.84 -4.67
N GLU A 59 0.54 1.60 -4.59
CA GLU A 59 1.68 1.13 -3.79
C GLU A 59 3.00 1.19 -4.58
N GLY A 60 2.95 0.89 -5.87
CA GLY A 60 4.15 0.90 -6.70
C GLY A 60 3.88 0.74 -8.20
N LEU A 61 4.84 1.20 -8.96
CA LEU A 61 4.93 0.90 -10.38
C LEU A 61 5.71 -0.41 -10.56
N LEU A 62 5.39 -1.15 -11.60
CA LEU A 62 6.04 -2.41 -11.95
C LEU A 62 6.81 -2.24 -13.27
N PRO A 63 8.08 -1.78 -13.23
CA PRO A 63 8.82 -1.40 -14.44
C PRO A 63 8.96 -2.53 -15.46
N LYS A 64 9.02 -3.78 -15.01
CA LYS A 64 9.08 -4.96 -15.88
C LYS A 64 7.70 -5.35 -16.45
N GLU A 65 6.63 -4.78 -15.93
CA GLU A 65 5.25 -5.04 -16.35
C GLU A 65 4.52 -3.71 -16.65
N PRO A 66 4.87 -3.02 -17.74
CA PRO A 66 4.46 -1.62 -18.01
C PRO A 66 2.94 -1.42 -18.17
N ASN A 67 2.18 -2.51 -18.25
CA ASN A 67 0.72 -2.50 -18.30
C ASN A 67 0.06 -2.78 -16.94
N GLN A 68 0.83 -2.85 -15.87
CA GLN A 68 0.33 -3.15 -14.54
C GLN A 68 0.97 -2.22 -13.49
N ILE A 69 0.21 -1.98 -12.42
CA ILE A 69 0.70 -1.34 -11.19
C ILE A 69 0.25 -2.14 -9.99
N LEU A 70 0.94 -1.97 -8.88
CA LEU A 70 0.54 -2.51 -7.59
C LEU A 70 -0.36 -1.50 -6.88
N ILE A 71 -1.52 -1.97 -6.44
CA ILE A 71 -2.47 -1.19 -5.65
C ILE A 71 -2.86 -1.93 -4.39
N SER A 72 -3.25 -1.21 -3.34
CA SER A 72 -3.83 -1.81 -2.13
C SER A 72 -5.21 -1.26 -1.83
N THR A 73 -5.99 -2.01 -1.06
CA THR A 73 -7.18 -1.45 -0.44
C THR A 73 -6.78 -0.25 0.40
N GLY A 74 -7.41 0.91 0.16
CA GLY A 74 -7.20 2.09 0.97
C GLY A 74 -7.63 1.82 2.41
N ASN A 75 -6.92 2.39 3.37
CA ASN A 75 -7.52 2.59 4.67
C ASN A 75 -8.71 3.50 4.42
N ALA A 76 -9.90 3.14 4.91
CA ALA A 76 -10.96 4.12 5.02
C ALA A 76 -10.31 5.33 5.71
N VAL A 77 -10.27 6.46 5.01
CA VAL A 77 -9.80 7.70 5.61
C VAL A 77 -10.67 7.86 6.84
N GLY A 78 -10.06 7.83 8.01
CA GLY A 78 -10.78 8.06 9.24
C GLY A 78 -11.55 9.35 9.08
N ASP A 79 -12.70 9.42 9.63
CA ASP A 79 -13.69 10.49 9.56
C ASP A 79 -13.20 11.84 10.13
N GLY A 80 -12.01 12.28 9.73
CA GLY A 80 -11.46 13.61 9.99
C GLY A 80 -11.04 13.93 11.43
N LEU A 81 -11.17 13.02 12.37
CA LEU A 81 -10.96 13.28 13.81
C LEU A 81 -9.63 12.77 14.37
N GLY A 82 -8.61 12.67 13.56
CA GLY A 82 -7.26 12.36 14.06
C GLY A 82 -6.55 11.26 13.29
N VAL A 83 -5.23 11.23 13.45
CA VAL A 83 -4.39 10.15 12.92
C VAL A 83 -4.62 8.92 13.78
N ASP A 84 -5.21 7.86 13.20
CA ASP A 84 -5.29 6.57 13.87
C ASP A 84 -3.88 5.94 13.95
N PRO A 85 -3.28 5.87 15.15
CA PRO A 85 -1.92 5.32 15.30
C PRO A 85 -1.85 3.84 14.92
N PHE A 86 -2.98 3.13 14.94
CA PHE A 86 -3.06 1.71 14.56
C PHE A 86 -3.40 1.48 13.09
N ALA A 87 -3.57 2.53 12.29
CA ALA A 87 -3.85 2.40 10.85
C ALA A 87 -2.80 1.55 10.12
N ALA A 88 -1.53 1.61 10.58
CA ALA A 88 -0.43 0.81 10.02
C ALA A 88 -0.60 -0.70 10.25
N PHE A 89 -1.41 -1.10 11.24
CA PHE A 89 -1.65 -2.50 11.59
C PHE A 89 -2.98 -3.04 11.07
N ARG A 90 -3.76 -2.24 10.35
CA ARG A 90 -5.00 -2.72 9.72
C ARG A 90 -4.67 -3.57 8.48
N PRO A 91 -5.25 -4.77 8.36
CA PRO A 91 -5.02 -5.62 7.21
C PRO A 91 -5.40 -4.96 5.89
N LYS A 92 -4.49 -5.00 4.92
CA LYS A 92 -4.71 -4.55 3.54
C LYS A 92 -4.70 -5.72 2.58
N SER A 93 -5.44 -5.60 1.48
CA SER A 93 -5.31 -6.51 0.34
C SER A 93 -4.61 -5.79 -0.81
N TYR A 94 -3.70 -6.49 -1.46
CA TYR A 94 -2.85 -5.96 -2.53
C TYR A 94 -3.18 -6.64 -3.84
N TYR A 95 -3.22 -5.86 -4.92
CA TYR A 95 -3.62 -6.34 -6.23
C TYR A 95 -2.67 -5.80 -7.30
N ARG A 96 -2.46 -6.60 -8.33
CA ARG A 96 -2.00 -6.07 -9.63
C ARG A 96 -3.21 -5.53 -10.37
N PHE A 97 -3.15 -4.28 -10.77
CA PHE A 97 -4.18 -3.62 -11.54
C PHE A 97 -3.71 -3.48 -12.98
N ASN A 98 -4.45 -4.09 -13.91
CA ASN A 98 -4.14 -4.02 -15.33
C ASN A 98 -4.68 -2.72 -15.91
N LEU A 99 -3.79 -1.89 -16.44
CA LEU A 99 -4.07 -0.54 -16.93
C LEU A 99 -4.88 -0.52 -18.23
N GLN A 100 -4.89 -1.64 -18.98
CA GLN A 100 -5.58 -1.72 -20.27
C GLN A 100 -7.05 -2.11 -20.13
N ASN A 101 -7.37 -2.97 -19.17
CA ASN A 101 -8.71 -3.56 -19.06
C ASN A 101 -9.37 -3.40 -17.67
N GLY A 102 -8.68 -2.73 -16.73
CA GLY A 102 -9.21 -2.47 -15.38
C GLY A 102 -9.32 -3.70 -14.48
N ARG A 103 -8.80 -4.86 -14.89
CA ARG A 103 -8.86 -6.08 -14.08
C ARG A 103 -7.88 -6.01 -12.91
N LYS A 104 -8.29 -6.58 -11.77
CA LYS A 104 -7.49 -6.71 -10.56
C LYS A 104 -7.23 -8.18 -10.28
N SER A 105 -5.98 -8.55 -10.04
CA SER A 105 -5.58 -9.87 -9.57
C SER A 105 -4.96 -9.76 -8.17
N LEU A 106 -5.45 -10.57 -7.23
CA LEU A 106 -4.97 -10.56 -5.85
C LEU A 106 -3.51 -11.06 -5.81
N VAL A 107 -2.65 -10.28 -5.15
CA VAL A 107 -1.24 -10.64 -4.88
C VAL A 107 -1.07 -11.13 -3.45
N LEU A 108 -1.64 -10.37 -2.50
CA LEU A 108 -1.55 -10.70 -1.08
C LEU A 108 -2.80 -10.17 -0.36
N LYS A 109 -3.32 -10.99 0.54
CA LYS A 109 -4.32 -10.58 1.51
C LYS A 109 -3.66 -10.48 2.88
N GLY A 110 -3.63 -9.29 3.45
CA GLY A 110 -3.17 -9.08 4.82
C GLY A 110 -4.10 -9.74 5.84
N ASN A 111 -3.56 -9.99 7.01
CA ASN A 111 -4.27 -10.50 8.18
C ASN A 111 -3.69 -9.82 9.43
N ASP A 112 -4.21 -10.11 10.60
CA ASP A 112 -3.79 -9.44 11.84
C ASP A 112 -2.31 -9.67 12.16
N LYS A 113 -1.76 -10.84 11.84
CA LYS A 113 -0.33 -11.15 12.02
C LYS A 113 0.56 -10.47 10.96
N HIS A 114 0.05 -10.32 9.73
CA HIS A 114 0.75 -9.73 8.60
C HIS A 114 -0.14 -8.69 7.92
N PRO A 115 -0.41 -7.56 8.59
CA PRO A 115 -1.47 -6.65 8.16
C PRO A 115 -1.15 -5.91 6.88
N GLN A 116 0.07 -5.41 6.75
CA GLN A 116 0.52 -4.62 5.61
C GLN A 116 1.90 -5.09 5.17
N ALA A 117 2.12 -5.13 3.86
CA ALA A 117 3.38 -5.58 3.30
C ALA A 117 4.10 -4.47 2.52
N ARG A 118 5.43 -4.57 2.52
CA ARG A 118 6.31 -3.86 1.58
C ARG A 118 6.69 -4.82 0.46
N PHE A 119 6.85 -4.27 -0.72
CA PHE A 119 7.06 -5.02 -1.95
C PHE A 119 8.39 -4.63 -2.59
N ASP A 120 8.99 -5.59 -3.29
CA ASP A 120 10.11 -5.30 -4.17
C ASP A 120 9.64 -4.63 -5.48
N ILE A 121 10.59 -4.28 -6.32
CA ILE A 121 10.35 -3.63 -7.61
C ILE A 121 9.52 -4.51 -8.59
N ASP A 122 9.52 -5.82 -8.37
CA ASP A 122 8.75 -6.78 -9.17
C ASP A 122 7.35 -7.03 -8.59
N GLY A 123 7.00 -6.33 -7.50
CA GLY A 123 5.69 -6.43 -6.85
C GLY A 123 5.52 -7.71 -6.03
N ASN A 124 6.60 -8.31 -5.56
CA ASN A 124 6.54 -9.44 -4.63
C ASN A 124 6.63 -8.94 -3.19
N PRO A 125 5.81 -9.47 -2.27
CA PRO A 125 5.85 -9.08 -0.87
C PRO A 125 7.16 -9.55 -0.22
N ARG A 126 7.84 -8.64 0.49
CA ARG A 126 9.16 -8.88 1.08
C ARG A 126 9.21 -8.68 2.57
N TYR A 127 8.45 -7.76 3.08
CA TYR A 127 8.51 -7.36 4.47
C TYR A 127 7.12 -7.03 5.01
N THR A 128 6.89 -7.36 6.27
CA THR A 128 5.70 -6.94 7.03
C THR A 128 6.04 -6.83 8.51
N SER A 129 5.26 -6.04 9.23
CA SER A 129 5.27 -6.03 10.69
C SER A 129 3.85 -6.23 11.19
N GLY A 130 3.70 -6.93 12.29
CA GLY A 130 2.40 -7.18 12.92
C GLY A 130 2.50 -7.21 14.43
N ILE A 131 1.38 -7.04 15.10
CA ILE A 131 1.26 -7.16 16.55
C ILE A 131 0.66 -8.52 16.86
N LEU A 132 1.36 -9.30 17.71
CA LEU A 132 0.84 -10.57 18.19
C LEU A 132 -0.27 -10.32 19.21
N ALA A 133 -1.44 -10.90 19.01
CA ALA A 133 -2.61 -10.70 19.86
C ALA A 133 -2.37 -11.18 21.30
N ASP A 134 -1.61 -12.27 21.46
CA ASP A 134 -1.42 -12.93 22.74
C ASP A 134 -0.40 -12.20 23.63
N SER A 135 0.73 -11.77 23.06
CA SER A 135 1.84 -11.13 23.81
C SER A 135 1.89 -9.63 23.66
N LYS A 136 1.07 -9.06 22.76
CA LYS A 136 1.11 -7.64 22.37
C LYS A 136 2.48 -7.17 21.90
N GLU A 137 3.28 -8.09 21.39
CA GLU A 137 4.59 -7.79 20.83
C GLU A 137 4.49 -7.41 19.36
N LEU A 138 5.22 -6.38 18.96
CA LEU A 138 5.47 -6.07 17.56
C LEU A 138 6.55 -7.01 17.03
N VAL A 139 6.25 -7.69 15.95
CA VAL A 139 7.14 -8.67 15.31
C VAL A 139 7.34 -8.32 13.85
N ASN A 140 8.57 -8.44 13.41
CA ASN A 140 8.97 -8.21 12.03
C ASN A 140 9.11 -9.52 11.27
N TYR A 141 8.67 -9.53 10.03
CA TYR A 141 8.73 -10.69 9.15
C TYR A 141 9.30 -10.31 7.80
N TYR A 142 10.07 -11.21 7.22
CA TYR A 142 10.52 -11.11 5.84
C TYR A 142 10.11 -12.33 5.04
N ARG A 143 10.14 -12.19 3.71
CA ARG A 143 9.89 -13.27 2.75
C ARG A 143 11.02 -13.30 1.73
N LYS A 144 11.68 -14.45 1.59
CA LYS A 144 12.69 -14.65 0.57
C LYS A 144 12.10 -14.64 -0.84
N PRO A 145 12.88 -14.30 -1.87
CA PRO A 145 12.48 -14.51 -3.26
C PRO A 145 12.04 -15.95 -3.50
N GLY A 146 10.86 -16.13 -4.09
CA GLY A 146 10.31 -17.46 -4.38
C GLY A 146 9.59 -18.16 -3.23
N ASP A 147 9.72 -17.68 -2.00
CA ASP A 147 8.98 -18.25 -0.86
C ASP A 147 7.58 -17.69 -0.74
N ASN A 148 6.65 -18.53 -0.24
CA ASN A 148 5.30 -18.13 0.11
C ASN A 148 5.08 -17.95 1.61
N SER A 149 6.06 -18.29 2.43
CA SER A 149 6.02 -18.19 3.90
C SER A 149 6.74 -16.95 4.42
N TRP A 150 6.23 -16.41 5.51
CA TRP A 150 6.88 -15.35 6.26
C TRP A 150 7.82 -15.94 7.31
N THR A 151 9.02 -15.40 7.42
CA THR A 151 10.01 -15.76 8.44
C THR A 151 10.20 -14.58 9.39
N GLU A 152 10.07 -14.83 10.68
CA GLU A 152 10.34 -13.82 11.71
C GLU A 152 11.83 -13.46 11.73
N PHE A 153 12.12 -12.18 12.01
CA PHE A 153 13.50 -11.72 12.19
C PHE A 153 13.56 -10.51 13.13
N GLY A 154 14.75 -10.30 13.69
CA GLY A 154 15.02 -9.17 14.57
C GLY A 154 14.50 -9.38 15.99
N VAL A 155 14.41 -8.29 16.73
CA VAL A 155 13.95 -8.26 18.12
C VAL A 155 12.45 -7.98 18.15
N ARG A 156 11.75 -8.61 19.07
CA ARG A 156 10.36 -8.28 19.38
C ARG A 156 10.30 -7.07 20.30
N TYR A 157 9.30 -6.25 20.13
CA TYR A 157 9.11 -5.03 20.91
C TYR A 157 7.73 -5.03 21.55
N ASP A 158 7.65 -4.53 22.79
CA ASP A 158 6.37 -4.33 23.46
C ASP A 158 5.56 -3.24 22.73
N ALA A 159 4.37 -3.59 22.25
CA ALA A 159 3.48 -2.68 21.54
C ALA A 159 2.76 -1.69 22.48
N ASP A 160 2.70 -1.95 23.78
CA ASP A 160 2.12 -1.04 24.77
C ASP A 160 3.13 0.08 25.15
N ASP A 161 4.41 -0.04 24.80
CA ASP A 161 5.37 1.05 24.94
C ASP A 161 5.22 2.04 23.76
N HIS A 162 4.43 3.07 24.00
CA HIS A 162 4.17 4.12 23.00
C HIS A 162 5.45 4.80 22.48
N ALA A 163 6.49 4.94 23.31
CA ALA A 163 7.77 5.51 22.90
C ALA A 163 8.48 4.59 21.90
N ASN A 164 8.42 3.28 22.11
CA ASN A 164 8.92 2.28 21.17
C ASN A 164 8.06 2.21 19.91
N LEU A 165 6.73 2.30 20.02
CA LEU A 165 5.83 2.28 18.86
C LEU A 165 6.14 3.44 17.90
N TYR A 166 6.29 4.67 18.40
CA TYR A 166 6.68 5.82 17.58
C TYR A 166 8.09 5.69 17.02
N ARG A 167 9.02 5.18 17.79
CA ARG A 167 10.41 4.96 17.37
C ARG A 167 10.51 3.86 16.32
N ILE A 168 9.68 2.84 16.43
CA ILE A 168 9.57 1.75 15.46
C ILE A 168 8.86 2.23 14.20
N LEU A 169 7.75 2.94 14.30
CA LEU A 169 7.05 3.51 13.15
C LEU A 169 7.89 4.55 12.41
N SER A 170 8.72 5.31 13.13
CA SER A 170 9.68 6.25 12.54
C SER A 170 10.98 5.59 12.10
N GLY A 171 11.39 4.47 12.68
CA GLY A 171 12.61 3.72 12.38
C GLY A 171 12.42 2.49 11.47
N ILE A 172 11.19 1.98 11.35
CA ILE A 172 10.80 0.95 10.36
C ILE A 172 10.69 1.55 8.94
N HIS A 173 11.19 2.69 8.69
CA HIS A 173 11.64 3.06 7.37
C HIS A 173 12.92 2.31 6.98
N GLY A 174 13.07 1.07 7.48
CA GLY A 174 14.00 0.11 6.93
C GLY A 174 13.61 -0.12 5.48
N TYR A 175 14.33 0.52 4.59
CA TYR A 175 14.18 0.31 3.17
C TYR A 175 14.45 -1.17 2.89
N VAL A 176 13.43 -1.92 2.54
CA VAL A 176 13.61 -3.12 1.75
C VAL A 176 13.90 -2.63 0.33
N GLY A 177 15.12 -2.20 0.11
CA GLY A 177 15.62 -1.87 -1.22
C GLY A 177 16.20 -3.13 -1.85
N SER A 178 15.98 -3.35 -3.13
CA SER A 178 16.80 -4.27 -3.90
C SER A 178 18.09 -3.56 -4.27
N LYS A 179 19.21 -4.29 -4.28
CA LYS A 179 20.46 -3.79 -4.82
C LYS A 179 20.26 -3.45 -6.30
N ALA A 180 20.76 -2.29 -6.73
CA ALA A 180 20.52 -1.80 -8.10
C ALA A 180 21.02 -2.78 -9.19
N ASP A 181 22.04 -3.56 -8.87
CA ASP A 181 22.70 -4.55 -9.74
C ASP A 181 22.27 -5.99 -9.47
N ASP A 182 21.56 -6.26 -8.36
CA ASP A 182 21.00 -7.58 -8.05
C ASP A 182 19.65 -7.45 -7.36
N PRO A 183 18.55 -7.60 -8.09
CA PRO A 183 17.19 -7.46 -7.53
C PRO A 183 16.81 -8.56 -6.53
N ASN A 184 17.64 -9.63 -6.42
CA ASN A 184 17.40 -10.71 -5.45
C ASN A 184 18.04 -10.43 -4.10
N ILE A 185 18.89 -9.41 -3.98
CA ILE A 185 19.47 -8.99 -2.71
C ILE A 185 18.63 -7.86 -2.14
N GLY A 186 17.90 -8.16 -1.07
CA GLY A 186 17.22 -7.16 -0.25
C GLY A 186 18.12 -6.68 0.88
N TYR A 187 18.18 -5.37 1.12
CA TYR A 187 18.81 -4.80 2.30
C TYR A 187 17.73 -4.47 3.32
N ILE A 188 17.97 -4.87 4.56
CA ILE A 188 17.28 -4.34 5.72
C ILE A 188 18.27 -3.37 6.36
N ILE A 189 17.97 -2.08 6.27
CA ILE A 189 18.77 -1.08 6.97
C ILE A 189 18.19 -0.97 8.38
N ASP A 190 18.94 -1.46 9.35
CA ASP A 190 18.68 -1.19 10.76
C ASP A 190 19.26 0.21 11.06
N ASN A 191 18.40 1.19 11.24
CA ASN A 191 18.79 2.55 11.60
C ASN A 191 18.97 2.70 13.13
N ARG A 192 19.61 1.74 13.80
CA ARG A 192 20.03 1.92 15.17
C ARG A 192 21.27 2.78 15.28
#